data_c0d7e50b9f8654e33e1aabfb02e84bb4
#
_entry.id   c0d7e50b9f8654e33e1aabfb02e84bb4
#
_cell.length_a   1.000
_cell.length_b   1.000
_cell.length_c   1.000
_cell.angle_alpha   90.00
_cell.angle_beta   90.00
_cell.angle_gamma   90.00
#
_symmetry.space_group_name_H-M   'P 1'
#
loop_
_entity.id
_entity.type
_entity.pdbx_description
1 polymer ?
#
loop_
_entity_poly.entity_id
_entity_poly.type
_entity_poly.pdbx_seq_one_letter_code
_entity_poly.pdbx_strand_id
1 'polypeptide(L)'
;GGKVIDVAKLASYDKNVFFVSMPTTASHDGIVSPLASIKNPKTSTSAKAHAPIAVIADSKIIANSPFRLLSAGCADLISNFTAIKDWQLAHRLKNESYSESAASLSIMSAKMITDNVDSIKPGLEESARLVVKTLFSSGMAISIAGSSRPASGSEHTFSHALDKILDKPCLHGEQCGVGTILMMYLY
;
A
#
# COMPACT_ATOMS: atom_id res chain seq x y z
N GLY A 1 2.36 8.79 -11.12
CA GLY A 1 2.46 8.36 -9.75
C GLY A 1 1.13 8.27 -9.03
N GLY A 2 1.17 8.04 -7.74
CA GLY A 2 0.01 7.77 -6.91
C GLY A 2 -1.13 8.79 -7.02
N LYS A 3 -0.84 10.08 -6.93
CA LYS A 3 -1.87 11.14 -7.05
C LYS A 3 -2.66 11.07 -8.36
N VAL A 4 -2.02 10.78 -9.48
CA VAL A 4 -2.70 10.67 -10.78
C VAL A 4 -3.61 9.44 -10.80
N ILE A 5 -3.16 8.33 -10.24
CA ILE A 5 -3.94 7.10 -10.12
C ILE A 5 -5.15 7.33 -9.20
N ASP A 6 -4.97 8.01 -8.07
CA ASP A 6 -6.08 8.30 -7.14
C ASP A 6 -7.15 9.21 -7.76
N VAL A 7 -6.73 10.23 -8.50
CA VAL A 7 -7.67 11.08 -9.26
C VAL A 7 -8.41 10.27 -10.32
N ALA A 8 -7.69 9.40 -11.07
CA ALA A 8 -8.30 8.55 -12.07
C ALA A 8 -9.31 7.55 -11.47
N LYS A 9 -8.98 6.96 -10.30
CA LYS A 9 -9.89 6.10 -9.54
C LYS A 9 -11.19 6.80 -9.20
N LEU A 10 -11.12 8.00 -8.62
CA LEU A 10 -12.31 8.77 -8.25
C LEU A 10 -13.12 9.17 -9.48
N ALA A 11 -12.46 9.69 -10.50
CA ALA A 11 -13.14 10.09 -11.73
C ALA A 11 -13.84 8.89 -12.40
N SER A 12 -13.20 7.70 -12.39
CA SER A 12 -13.79 6.48 -12.92
C SER A 12 -15.00 6.04 -12.10
N TYR A 13 -14.91 6.14 -10.78
CA TYR A 13 -16.00 5.82 -9.86
C TYR A 13 -17.20 6.75 -10.06
N ASP A 14 -16.96 8.06 -10.07
CA ASP A 14 -18.00 9.07 -10.24
C ASP A 14 -18.71 8.98 -11.62
N LYS A 15 -17.96 8.61 -12.66
CA LYS A 15 -18.49 8.45 -14.02
C LYS A 15 -18.93 7.03 -14.35
N ASN A 16 -18.76 6.09 -13.42
CA ASN A 16 -19.06 4.67 -13.61
C ASN A 16 -18.41 4.10 -14.88
N VAL A 17 -17.13 4.42 -15.08
CA VAL A 17 -16.31 3.92 -16.20
C VAL A 17 -15.13 3.12 -15.67
N PHE A 18 -14.66 2.17 -16.46
CA PHE A 18 -13.45 1.40 -16.12
C PHE A 18 -12.18 2.23 -16.35
N PHE A 19 -11.11 1.91 -15.60
CA PHE A 19 -9.79 2.45 -15.86
C PHE A 19 -8.72 1.38 -15.74
N VAL A 20 -7.56 1.65 -16.34
CA VAL A 20 -6.35 0.84 -16.28
C VAL A 20 -5.29 1.63 -15.51
N SER A 21 -4.67 0.99 -14.52
CA SER A 21 -3.56 1.58 -13.77
C SER A 21 -2.25 1.34 -14.50
N MET A 22 -1.52 2.41 -14.79
CA MET A 22 -0.17 2.34 -15.42
C MET A 22 0.86 3.01 -14.51
N PRO A 23 1.34 2.31 -13.46
CA PRO A 23 2.30 2.88 -12.53
C PRO A 23 3.67 3.04 -13.18
N THR A 24 4.29 4.20 -12.98
CA THR A 24 5.68 4.47 -13.35
C THR A 24 6.64 4.31 -12.18
N THR A 25 6.12 4.03 -10.99
CA THR A 25 6.85 3.78 -9.75
C THR A 25 6.10 2.75 -8.92
N ALA A 26 6.82 2.00 -8.09
CA ALA A 26 6.26 0.99 -7.19
C ALA A 26 6.46 1.43 -5.73
N SER A 27 5.75 2.48 -5.30
CA SER A 27 5.95 3.13 -4.00
C SER A 27 4.92 2.80 -2.92
N HIS A 28 3.77 2.23 -3.30
CA HIS A 28 2.72 1.74 -2.38
C HIS A 28 1.65 0.94 -3.15
N ASP A 29 0.83 0.17 -2.43
CA ASP A 29 -0.19 -0.73 -2.98
C ASP A 29 -1.41 -0.02 -3.61
N GLY A 30 -1.53 1.29 -3.45
CA GLY A 30 -2.53 2.12 -4.10
C GLY A 30 -2.56 2.03 -5.63
N ILE A 31 -1.58 1.39 -6.26
CA ILE A 31 -1.61 1.11 -7.71
C ILE A 31 -2.71 0.12 -8.10
N VAL A 32 -3.26 -0.64 -7.14
CA VAL A 32 -4.24 -1.72 -7.35
C VAL A 32 -5.49 -1.55 -6.49
N SER A 33 -5.34 -1.02 -5.28
CA SER A 33 -6.43 -0.97 -4.29
C SER A 33 -7.65 -0.18 -4.78
N PRO A 34 -8.87 -0.51 -4.31
CA PRO A 34 -10.10 0.23 -4.65
C PRO A 34 -10.27 1.53 -3.85
N LEU A 35 -9.24 1.95 -3.13
CA LEU A 35 -9.26 3.15 -2.30
C LEU A 35 -8.41 4.25 -2.94
N ALA A 36 -8.88 5.48 -2.89
CA ALA A 36 -8.16 6.67 -3.33
C ALA A 36 -7.79 7.54 -2.13
N SER A 37 -6.51 7.89 -1.99
CA SER A 37 -6.05 8.80 -0.95
C SER A 37 -6.13 10.24 -1.43
N ILE A 38 -7.06 11.00 -0.87
CA ILE A 38 -7.25 12.41 -1.18
C ILE A 38 -6.81 13.26 -0.02
N LYS A 39 -5.80 14.08 -0.26
CA LYS A 39 -5.33 15.08 0.70
C LYS A 39 -6.08 16.40 0.46
N ASN A 40 -6.90 16.79 1.44
CA ASN A 40 -7.43 18.15 1.56
C ASN A 40 -6.59 18.89 2.62
N PRO A 41 -6.41 20.23 2.55
CA PRO A 41 -5.66 20.99 3.56
C PRO A 41 -6.04 20.72 5.02
N LYS A 42 -7.24 20.21 5.27
CA LYS A 42 -7.76 19.92 6.62
C LYS A 42 -7.86 18.43 6.96
N THR A 43 -7.85 17.53 5.99
CA THR A 43 -8.06 16.09 6.22
C THR A 43 -7.37 15.24 5.15
N SER A 44 -6.74 14.16 5.57
CA SER A 44 -6.37 13.06 4.68
C SER A 44 -7.44 11.99 4.82
N THR A 45 -8.19 11.71 3.77
CA THR A 45 -9.25 10.70 3.79
C THR A 45 -9.06 9.69 2.66
N SER A 46 -9.23 8.42 3.00
CA SER A 46 -9.35 7.36 2.00
C SER A 46 -10.79 7.32 1.51
N ALA A 47 -11.00 7.67 0.24
CA ALA A 47 -12.30 7.61 -0.41
C ALA A 47 -12.47 6.26 -1.11
N LYS A 48 -13.67 5.69 -1.02
CA LYS A 48 -14.04 4.49 -1.79
C LYS A 48 -14.10 4.84 -3.28
N ALA A 49 -13.47 4.00 -4.09
CA ALA A 49 -13.43 4.13 -5.54
C ALA A 49 -13.51 2.74 -6.19
N HIS A 50 -13.15 2.62 -7.47
CA HIS A 50 -12.99 1.34 -8.15
C HIS A 50 -11.54 0.85 -8.10
N ALA A 51 -11.36 -0.47 -7.98
CA ALA A 51 -10.10 -1.09 -8.38
C ALA A 51 -9.92 -0.96 -9.91
N PRO A 52 -8.69 -0.85 -10.42
CA PRO A 52 -8.45 -0.89 -11.86
C PRO A 52 -8.84 -2.26 -12.42
N ILE A 53 -9.38 -2.30 -13.65
CA ILE A 53 -9.66 -3.58 -14.34
C ILE A 53 -8.39 -4.28 -14.79
N ALA A 54 -7.29 -3.55 -14.93
CA ALA A 54 -5.96 -4.07 -15.24
C ALA A 54 -4.86 -3.14 -14.69
N VAL A 55 -3.70 -3.72 -14.44
CA VAL A 55 -2.47 -2.99 -14.11
C VAL A 55 -1.43 -3.31 -15.17
N ILE A 56 -0.94 -2.29 -15.86
CA ILE A 56 0.14 -2.42 -16.85
C ILE A 56 1.38 -1.75 -16.26
N ALA A 57 2.33 -2.56 -15.81
CA ALA A 57 3.56 -2.11 -15.19
C ALA A 57 4.77 -2.46 -16.06
N ASP A 58 5.43 -1.45 -16.62
CA ASP A 58 6.70 -1.62 -17.32
C ASP A 58 7.84 -1.70 -16.29
N SER A 59 8.45 -2.90 -16.17
CA SER A 59 9.52 -3.13 -15.20
C SER A 59 10.74 -2.27 -15.46
N LYS A 60 11.05 -1.95 -16.72
CA LYS A 60 12.20 -1.11 -17.09
C LYS A 60 11.99 0.34 -16.68
N ILE A 61 10.77 0.88 -16.88
CA ILE A 61 10.43 2.23 -16.41
C ILE A 61 10.51 2.30 -14.89
N ILE A 62 9.96 1.32 -14.19
CA ILE A 62 9.95 1.30 -12.72
C ILE A 62 11.36 1.09 -12.16
N ALA A 63 12.19 0.22 -12.74
CA ALA A 63 13.57 0.01 -12.33
C ALA A 63 14.43 1.28 -12.46
N ASN A 64 14.16 2.10 -13.49
CA ASN A 64 14.84 3.37 -13.72
C ASN A 64 14.26 4.54 -12.89
N SER A 65 13.19 4.34 -12.14
CA SER A 65 12.68 5.34 -11.21
C SER A 65 13.63 5.49 -10.00
N PRO A 66 13.59 6.63 -9.27
CA PRO A 66 14.40 6.77 -8.06
C PRO A 66 14.20 5.60 -7.10
N PHE A 67 15.29 4.93 -6.71
CA PHE A 67 15.26 3.73 -5.85
C PHE A 67 14.53 3.96 -4.52
N ARG A 68 14.58 5.20 -4.01
CA ARG A 68 13.81 5.61 -2.83
C ARG A 68 12.31 5.32 -2.95
N LEU A 69 11.73 5.40 -4.16
CA LEU A 69 10.31 5.08 -4.39
C LEU A 69 10.06 3.58 -4.32
N LEU A 70 10.97 2.76 -4.84
CA LEU A 70 10.89 1.31 -4.72
C LEU A 70 11.05 0.86 -3.27
N SER A 71 12.02 1.44 -2.54
CA SER A 71 12.22 1.19 -1.10
C SER A 71 11.00 1.59 -0.27
N ALA A 72 10.35 2.69 -0.61
CA ALA A 72 9.08 3.08 0.04
C ALA A 72 7.99 2.03 -0.19
N GLY A 73 7.89 1.45 -1.39
CA GLY A 73 6.96 0.35 -1.66
C GLY A 73 7.28 -0.92 -0.87
N CYS A 74 8.55 -1.24 -0.68
CA CYS A 74 8.94 -2.34 0.21
C CYS A 74 8.53 -2.08 1.66
N ALA A 75 8.74 -0.88 2.15
CA ALA A 75 8.37 -0.50 3.52
C ALA A 75 6.86 -0.48 3.74
N ASP A 76 6.09 -0.04 2.73
CA ASP A 76 4.64 -0.14 2.70
C ASP A 76 4.16 -1.60 2.82
N LEU A 77 4.80 -2.52 2.08
CA LEU A 77 4.49 -3.95 2.13
C LEU A 77 4.85 -4.61 3.47
N ILE A 78 5.97 -4.23 4.08
CA ILE A 78 6.39 -4.76 5.39
C ILE A 78 5.40 -4.34 6.48
N SER A 79 4.76 -3.19 6.33
CA SER A 79 3.75 -2.70 7.28
C SER A 79 2.53 -3.63 7.42
N ASN A 80 2.29 -4.50 6.43
CA ASN A 80 1.23 -5.49 6.50
C ASN A 80 1.34 -6.43 7.72
N PHE A 81 2.54 -6.66 8.27
CA PHE A 81 2.70 -7.46 9.49
C PHE A 81 1.96 -6.85 10.67
N THR A 82 2.10 -5.54 10.89
CA THR A 82 1.39 -4.82 11.96
C THR A 82 -0.07 -4.64 11.64
N ALA A 83 -0.41 -4.32 10.41
CA ALA A 83 -1.80 -4.17 9.96
C ALA A 83 -2.63 -5.44 10.25
N ILE A 84 -2.09 -6.63 9.99
CA ILE A 84 -2.78 -7.89 10.28
C ILE A 84 -2.91 -8.14 11.78
N LYS A 85 -1.91 -7.79 12.59
CA LYS A 85 -2.00 -7.89 14.06
C LYS A 85 -3.11 -6.99 14.61
N ASP A 86 -3.17 -5.75 14.14
CA ASP A 86 -4.24 -4.81 14.49
C ASP A 86 -5.61 -5.33 14.08
N TRP A 87 -5.74 -5.90 12.89
CA TRP A 87 -7.00 -6.44 12.40
C TRP A 87 -7.44 -7.66 13.21
N GLN A 88 -6.52 -8.57 13.53
CA GLN A 88 -6.79 -9.70 14.43
C GLN A 88 -7.24 -9.23 15.81
N LEU A 89 -6.60 -8.21 16.36
CA LEU A 89 -6.98 -7.63 17.65
C LEU A 89 -8.38 -7.00 17.59
N ALA A 90 -8.67 -6.23 16.53
CA ALA A 90 -10.00 -5.65 16.33
C ALA A 90 -11.09 -6.72 16.13
N HIS A 91 -10.78 -7.80 15.43
CA HIS A 91 -11.68 -8.95 15.30
C HIS A 91 -12.00 -9.56 16.65
N ARG A 92 -10.99 -9.82 17.49
CA ARG A 92 -11.16 -10.44 18.80
C ARG A 92 -11.90 -9.53 19.80
N LEU A 93 -11.59 -8.25 19.82
CA LEU A 93 -12.10 -7.31 20.82
C LEU A 93 -13.41 -6.64 20.44
N LYS A 94 -13.64 -6.43 19.13
CA LYS A 94 -14.79 -5.67 18.62
C LYS A 94 -15.67 -6.47 17.67
N ASN A 95 -15.37 -7.76 17.50
CA ASN A 95 -16.06 -8.63 16.54
C ASN A 95 -16.08 -8.05 15.11
N GLU A 96 -15.00 -7.34 14.73
CA GLU A 96 -14.85 -6.79 13.39
C GLU A 96 -14.72 -7.93 12.37
N SER A 97 -15.31 -7.77 11.18
CA SER A 97 -15.20 -8.76 10.11
C SER A 97 -13.73 -9.03 9.76
N TYR A 98 -13.35 -10.30 9.66
CA TYR A 98 -12.00 -10.74 9.35
C TYR A 98 -12.01 -11.77 8.21
N SER A 99 -11.12 -11.64 7.26
CA SER A 99 -10.95 -12.56 6.14
C SER A 99 -9.58 -13.23 6.22
N GLU A 100 -9.56 -14.53 6.52
CA GLU A 100 -8.33 -15.33 6.57
C GLU A 100 -7.59 -15.34 5.25
N SER A 101 -8.29 -15.39 4.12
CA SER A 101 -7.67 -15.38 2.79
C SER A 101 -7.00 -14.04 2.48
N ALA A 102 -7.65 -12.92 2.81
CA ALA A 102 -7.07 -11.60 2.65
C ALA A 102 -5.86 -11.40 3.58
N ALA A 103 -5.97 -11.83 4.83
CA ALA A 103 -4.88 -11.77 5.79
C ALA A 103 -3.67 -12.60 5.36
N SER A 104 -3.89 -13.83 4.88
CA SER A 104 -2.84 -14.71 4.38
C SER A 104 -2.13 -14.11 3.17
N LEU A 105 -2.87 -13.53 2.22
CA LEU A 105 -2.31 -12.88 1.04
C LEU A 105 -1.46 -11.65 1.42
N SER A 106 -1.93 -10.87 2.38
CA SER A 106 -1.22 -9.70 2.91
C SER A 106 0.09 -10.09 3.61
N ILE A 107 0.05 -11.08 4.52
CA ILE A 107 1.24 -11.60 5.20
C ILE A 107 2.24 -12.19 4.20
N MET A 108 1.76 -12.94 3.21
CA MET A 108 2.62 -13.49 2.16
C MET A 108 3.32 -12.37 1.40
N SER A 109 2.63 -11.27 1.11
CA SER A 109 3.22 -10.09 0.45
C SER A 109 4.35 -9.49 1.28
N ALA A 110 4.17 -9.30 2.59
CA ALA A 110 5.22 -8.81 3.47
C ALA A 110 6.42 -9.77 3.52
N LYS A 111 6.18 -11.07 3.66
CA LYS A 111 7.23 -12.10 3.67
C LYS A 111 8.03 -12.13 2.37
N MET A 112 7.38 -12.01 1.21
CA MET A 112 8.10 -11.97 -0.07
C MET A 112 9.13 -10.85 -0.13
N ILE A 113 8.87 -9.70 0.50
CA ILE A 113 9.84 -8.60 0.55
C ILE A 113 10.95 -8.89 1.57
N THR A 114 10.61 -9.33 2.78
CA THR A 114 11.62 -9.61 3.82
C THR A 114 12.56 -10.73 3.42
N ASP A 115 12.05 -11.80 2.80
CA ASP A 115 12.85 -12.96 2.39
C ASP A 115 13.77 -12.65 1.19
N ASN A 116 13.49 -11.57 0.45
CA ASN A 116 14.25 -11.19 -0.75
C ASN A 116 14.94 -9.82 -0.62
N VAL A 117 15.02 -9.24 0.57
CA VAL A 117 15.52 -7.86 0.77
C VAL A 117 16.92 -7.66 0.20
N ASP A 118 17.81 -8.65 0.35
CA ASP A 118 19.19 -8.59 -0.13
C ASP A 118 19.32 -8.61 -1.67
N SER A 119 18.30 -9.11 -2.35
CA SER A 119 18.24 -9.15 -3.82
C SER A 119 17.61 -7.89 -4.45
N ILE A 120 16.95 -7.04 -3.65
CA ILE A 120 16.32 -5.82 -4.13
C ILE A 120 17.38 -4.73 -4.32
N LYS A 121 17.70 -4.41 -5.58
CA LYS A 121 18.78 -3.50 -5.96
C LYS A 121 18.26 -2.36 -6.86
N PRO A 122 18.90 -1.18 -6.80
CA PRO A 122 18.57 -0.07 -7.71
C PRO A 122 18.85 -0.44 -9.17
N GLY A 123 17.97 -0.02 -10.07
CA GLY A 123 18.14 -0.23 -11.52
C GLY A 123 17.91 -1.65 -12.02
N LEU A 124 17.59 -2.60 -11.13
CA LEU A 124 17.37 -4.00 -11.48
C LEU A 124 15.89 -4.27 -11.80
N GLU A 125 15.60 -4.73 -13.01
CA GLU A 125 14.21 -5.01 -13.41
C GLU A 125 13.55 -6.11 -12.58
N GLU A 126 14.29 -7.14 -12.16
CA GLU A 126 13.81 -8.21 -11.29
C GLU A 126 13.33 -7.67 -9.94
N SER A 127 14.04 -6.68 -9.38
CA SER A 127 13.61 -5.98 -8.16
C SER A 127 12.29 -5.23 -8.39
N ALA A 128 12.17 -4.51 -9.50
CA ALA A 128 10.94 -3.82 -9.87
C ALA A 128 9.77 -4.80 -10.06
N ARG A 129 10.00 -5.92 -10.75
CA ARG A 129 8.99 -6.98 -10.96
C ARG A 129 8.53 -7.60 -9.66
N LEU A 130 9.47 -7.92 -8.77
CA LEU A 130 9.15 -8.48 -7.44
C LEU A 130 8.24 -7.52 -6.67
N VAL A 131 8.67 -6.27 -6.51
CA VAL A 131 7.94 -5.29 -5.69
C VAL A 131 6.56 -4.98 -6.31
N VAL A 132 6.46 -4.82 -7.63
CA VAL A 132 5.16 -4.59 -8.30
C VAL A 132 4.20 -5.77 -8.10
N LYS A 133 4.66 -7.01 -8.30
CA LYS A 133 3.83 -8.21 -8.08
C LYS A 133 3.36 -8.31 -6.63
N THR A 134 4.23 -7.96 -5.71
CA THR A 134 3.92 -8.02 -4.27
C THR A 134 2.94 -6.91 -3.87
N LEU A 135 3.11 -5.68 -4.39
CA LEU A 135 2.13 -4.58 -4.22
C LEU A 135 0.77 -4.94 -4.83
N PHE A 136 0.77 -5.64 -5.97
CA PHE A 136 -0.45 -6.14 -6.58
C PHE A 136 -1.18 -7.10 -5.64
N SER A 137 -0.46 -8.05 -5.04
CA SER A 137 -1.02 -9.01 -4.09
C SER A 137 -1.59 -8.34 -2.84
N SER A 138 -0.88 -7.32 -2.29
CA SER A 138 -1.37 -6.51 -1.16
C SER A 138 -2.65 -5.75 -1.51
N GLY A 139 -2.69 -5.07 -2.66
CA GLY A 139 -3.89 -4.36 -3.11
C GLY A 139 -5.08 -5.29 -3.40
N MET A 140 -4.82 -6.53 -3.85
CA MET A 140 -5.86 -7.55 -3.99
C MET A 140 -6.41 -8.02 -2.64
N ALA A 141 -5.56 -8.12 -1.60
CA ALA A 141 -6.02 -8.43 -0.25
C ALA A 141 -7.01 -7.37 0.26
N ILE A 142 -6.77 -6.09 -0.01
CA ILE A 142 -7.69 -4.98 0.29
C ILE A 142 -9.04 -5.17 -0.43
N SER A 143 -8.99 -5.54 -1.71
CA SER A 143 -10.19 -5.78 -2.51
C SER A 143 -11.02 -6.98 -2.00
N ILE A 144 -10.36 -8.07 -1.61
CA ILE A 144 -10.99 -9.26 -1.03
C ILE A 144 -11.63 -8.95 0.32
N ALA A 145 -10.95 -8.18 1.17
CA ALA A 145 -11.46 -7.80 2.48
C ALA A 145 -12.58 -6.76 2.41
N GLY A 146 -12.69 -6.00 1.31
CA GLY A 146 -13.61 -4.87 1.18
C GLY A 146 -13.28 -3.69 2.11
N SER A 147 -12.10 -3.69 2.71
CA SER A 147 -11.58 -2.66 3.62
C SER A 147 -10.06 -2.58 3.54
N SER A 148 -9.46 -1.49 4.03
CA SER A 148 -8.00 -1.33 4.07
C SER A 148 -7.30 -2.19 5.14
N ARG A 149 -8.04 -2.88 5.99
CA ARG A 149 -7.50 -3.64 7.13
C ARG A 149 -6.31 -4.56 6.81
N PRO A 150 -6.29 -5.29 5.67
CA PRO A 150 -5.14 -6.15 5.34
C PRO A 150 -3.80 -5.43 5.19
N ALA A 151 -3.82 -4.14 4.89
CA ALA A 151 -2.63 -3.36 4.60
C ALA A 151 -2.56 -2.02 5.36
N SER A 152 -3.46 -1.78 6.33
CA SER A 152 -3.51 -0.51 7.05
C SER A 152 -3.95 -0.71 8.50
N GLY A 153 -3.03 -0.48 9.41
CA GLY A 153 -3.22 -0.58 10.86
C GLY A 153 -2.70 0.66 11.59
N SER A 154 -2.13 0.46 12.76
CA SER A 154 -1.58 1.50 13.62
C SER A 154 -0.41 2.25 13.00
N GLU A 155 0.43 1.56 12.21
CA GLU A 155 1.52 2.18 11.46
C GLU A 155 1.03 3.20 10.43
N HIS A 156 -0.13 2.95 9.80
CA HIS A 156 -0.77 3.91 8.91
C HIS A 156 -1.38 5.08 9.67
N THR A 157 -1.94 4.83 10.86
CA THR A 157 -2.40 5.89 11.77
C THR A 157 -1.24 6.82 12.15
N PHE A 158 -0.06 6.24 12.42
CA PHE A 158 1.18 6.99 12.65
C PHE A 158 1.56 7.84 11.42
N SER A 159 1.55 7.27 10.22
CA SER A 159 1.81 7.99 8.97
C SER A 159 0.85 9.17 8.76
N HIS A 160 -0.45 8.96 9.01
CA HIS A 160 -1.46 10.01 8.90
C HIS A 160 -1.29 11.12 9.94
N ALA A 161 -0.77 10.79 11.13
CA ALA A 161 -0.43 11.80 12.13
C ALA A 161 0.77 12.65 11.67
N LEU A 162 1.81 12.02 11.13
CA LEU A 162 2.97 12.73 10.57
C LEU A 162 2.58 13.66 9.42
N ASP A 163 1.68 13.23 8.54
CA ASP A 163 1.16 14.06 7.43
C ASP A 163 0.48 15.35 7.90
N LYS A 164 -0.03 15.37 9.16
CA LYS A 164 -0.67 16.56 9.75
C LYS A 164 0.29 17.45 10.51
N ILE A 165 1.37 16.89 11.04
CA ILE A 165 2.32 17.58 11.91
C ILE A 165 3.48 18.18 11.13
N LEU A 166 3.91 17.49 10.05
CA LEU A 166 5.08 17.88 9.28
C LEU A 166 4.69 18.77 8.09
N ASP A 167 5.37 19.90 7.95
CA ASP A 167 5.20 20.79 6.79
C ASP A 167 5.58 20.09 5.48
N LYS A 168 6.58 19.22 5.53
CA LYS A 168 7.06 18.42 4.40
C LYS A 168 7.14 16.95 4.80
N PRO A 169 6.04 16.21 4.71
CA PRO A 169 6.03 14.80 5.05
C PRO A 169 6.91 13.98 4.10
N CYS A 170 7.51 12.93 4.63
CA CYS A 170 8.25 11.92 3.85
C CYS A 170 7.31 11.13 2.93
N LEU A 171 7.86 10.18 2.17
CA LEU A 171 7.04 9.27 1.40
C LEU A 171 6.18 8.40 2.33
N HIS A 172 4.98 8.09 1.90
CA HIS A 172 4.01 7.30 2.68
C HIS A 172 4.63 5.99 3.20
N GLY A 173 5.24 5.19 2.32
CA GLY A 173 5.88 3.95 2.72
C GLY A 173 7.04 4.13 3.70
N GLU A 174 7.80 5.22 3.61
CA GLU A 174 8.85 5.53 4.60
C GLU A 174 8.25 5.77 5.98
N GLN A 175 7.15 6.51 6.05
CA GLN A 175 6.42 6.76 7.30
C GLN A 175 5.81 5.48 7.87
N CYS A 176 5.20 4.65 7.01
CA CYS A 176 4.65 3.35 7.40
C CYS A 176 5.75 2.41 7.89
N GLY A 177 6.92 2.38 7.23
CA GLY A 177 8.05 1.57 7.66
C GLY A 177 8.56 1.95 9.06
N VAL A 178 8.71 3.25 9.35
CA VAL A 178 9.06 3.72 10.70
C VAL A 178 7.96 3.37 11.69
N GLY A 179 6.70 3.61 11.33
CA GLY A 179 5.54 3.24 12.14
C GLY A 179 5.52 1.75 12.46
N THR A 180 5.84 0.89 11.48
CA THR A 180 5.92 -0.57 11.68
C THR A 180 6.93 -0.96 12.75
N ILE A 181 8.15 -0.38 12.73
CA ILE A 181 9.16 -0.66 13.75
C ILE A 181 8.63 -0.29 15.15
N LEU A 182 7.99 0.87 15.27
CA LEU A 182 7.42 1.32 16.54
C LEU A 182 6.26 0.42 17.01
N MET A 183 5.37 0.06 16.09
CA MET A 183 4.17 -0.74 16.43
C MET A 183 4.50 -2.22 16.69
N MET A 184 5.51 -2.78 16.01
CA MET A 184 5.99 -4.14 16.31
C MET A 184 6.49 -4.33 17.74
N TYR A 185 6.89 -3.23 18.41
CA TYR A 185 7.28 -3.27 19.81
C TYR A 185 6.09 -3.55 20.75
N LEU A 186 4.85 -3.33 20.26
CA LEU A 186 3.62 -3.53 21.04
C LEU A 186 3.06 -4.95 20.92
N TYR A 187 3.56 -5.76 19.98
CA TYR A 187 3.09 -7.12 19.66
C TYR A 187 4.14 -8.19 19.95
#